data_91ebab05adbcdedff1e4e07f032c7e98
#
_entry.id   91ebab05adbcdedff1e4e07f032c7e98
#
_cell.length_a   1.000
_cell.length_b   1.000
_cell.length_c   1.000
_cell.angle_alpha   90.00
_cell.angle_beta   90.00
_cell.angle_gamma   90.00
#
_symmetry.space_group_name_H-M   'P 1'
#
loop_
_entity.id
_entity.type
_entity.pdbx_description
1 polymer ?
#
loop_
_entity_poly.entity_id
_entity_poly.type
_entity_poly.pdbx_seq_one_letter_code
_entity_poly.pdbx_strand_id
1 'polypeptide(L)'
;MTGVYSKTWYEDNSIVHIADERLSIGKKEHFDFCVIGGGLSGLSCAYHLAKLGANVALCEHSSIGSGASGRNGGFCSSGWAAGLDQITRLVGPLVSKELELIGADGFKWMRKRAFSSKYNTAQPISGIISLGLRGQRSELSERLDEVELKKFVDGPRYKWGRIDNEAFHFHPLNFLKIFLREAISHGVKVFENTGAVQVNGPEIYFSNGNRISCDRMIWATGGYSIEKNSTLKKYLLPIQTFICVTSPMPEILETYIPTRMALGDDRRAGNYFRRLP
;
A
#
# COMPACT_ATOMS: atom_id res chain seq x y z
N MET A 1 19.02 -8.25 -4.83
CA MET A 1 18.13 -9.43 -4.88
C MET A 1 17.28 -9.33 -6.12
N THR A 2 17.65 -10.03 -7.19
CA THR A 2 16.83 -10.17 -8.40
C THR A 2 15.88 -11.36 -8.18
N GLY A 3 14.94 -11.21 -7.25
CA GLY A 3 13.95 -12.22 -7.00
C GLY A 3 12.88 -12.15 -8.08
N VAL A 4 12.76 -13.20 -8.88
CA VAL A 4 11.51 -13.49 -9.58
C VAL A 4 10.47 -13.70 -8.47
N TYR A 5 9.61 -12.70 -8.26
CA TYR A 5 8.54 -12.82 -7.27
C TYR A 5 7.61 -13.97 -7.69
N SER A 6 7.38 -14.90 -6.79
CA SER A 6 6.35 -15.92 -6.99
C SER A 6 5.00 -15.24 -7.20
N LYS A 7 4.19 -15.81 -8.08
CA LYS A 7 2.81 -15.39 -8.33
C LYS A 7 2.02 -15.38 -7.02
N THR A 8 1.29 -14.33 -6.76
CA THR A 8 0.53 -14.15 -5.52
C THR A 8 -0.93 -14.54 -5.72
N TRP A 9 -1.65 -14.83 -4.62
CA TRP A 9 -3.10 -15.02 -4.66
C TRP A 9 -3.82 -13.82 -5.32
N TYR A 10 -3.32 -12.59 -5.09
CA TYR A 10 -3.89 -11.40 -5.70
C TYR A 10 -3.72 -11.34 -7.22
N GLU A 11 -2.61 -11.87 -7.75
CA GLU A 11 -2.39 -11.96 -9.20
C GLU A 11 -3.30 -13.00 -9.84
N ASP A 12 -3.49 -14.16 -9.17
CA ASP A 12 -4.38 -15.22 -9.64
C ASP A 12 -5.86 -14.81 -9.62
N ASN A 13 -6.25 -13.95 -8.67
CA ASN A 13 -7.62 -13.52 -8.46
C ASN A 13 -7.87 -12.07 -8.91
N SER A 14 -6.92 -11.46 -9.63
CA SER A 14 -7.11 -10.12 -10.18
C SER A 14 -7.99 -10.18 -11.42
N ILE A 15 -9.15 -9.54 -11.36
CA ILE A 15 -10.10 -9.40 -12.48
C ILE A 15 -9.93 -8.09 -13.25
N VAL A 16 -9.00 -7.25 -12.82
CA VAL A 16 -8.70 -5.99 -13.50
C VAL A 16 -7.58 -6.21 -14.51
N HIS A 17 -7.93 -6.17 -15.78
CA HIS A 17 -6.97 -6.20 -16.88
C HIS A 17 -6.61 -4.76 -17.26
N ILE A 18 -5.33 -4.47 -17.40
CA ILE A 18 -4.86 -3.21 -17.99
C ILE A 18 -4.59 -3.53 -19.45
N ALA A 19 -5.13 -2.70 -20.34
CA ALA A 19 -4.79 -2.81 -21.76
C ALA A 19 -3.27 -2.69 -21.91
N ASP A 20 -2.69 -3.47 -22.79
CA ASP A 20 -1.23 -3.59 -22.98
C ASP A 20 -0.68 -2.35 -23.71
N GLU A 21 -1.03 -1.17 -23.23
CA GLU A 21 -0.46 0.11 -23.67
C GLU A 21 0.91 0.31 -23.05
N ARG A 22 1.81 -0.64 -23.31
CA ARG A 22 3.22 -0.50 -22.93
C ARG A 22 3.84 0.56 -23.83
N LEU A 23 3.98 1.74 -23.27
CA LEU A 23 4.73 2.78 -23.97
C LEU A 23 6.19 2.37 -24.03
N SER A 24 6.78 2.42 -25.22
CA SER A 24 8.22 2.38 -25.37
C SER A 24 8.77 3.79 -25.24
N ILE A 25 9.82 3.95 -24.45
CA ILE A 25 10.51 5.24 -24.33
C ILE A 25 11.10 5.60 -25.69
N GLY A 26 10.72 6.76 -26.23
CA GLY A 26 11.33 7.34 -27.42
C GLY A 26 12.80 7.70 -27.19
N LYS A 27 13.56 7.89 -28.26
CA LYS A 27 15.02 8.10 -28.18
C LYS A 27 15.48 9.31 -27.37
N LYS A 28 14.61 10.32 -27.13
CA LYS A 28 14.90 11.52 -26.30
C LYS A 28 13.58 12.13 -25.81
N GLU A 29 12.93 11.52 -24.82
CA GLU A 29 11.78 12.15 -24.19
C GLU A 29 12.20 12.95 -22.97
N HIS A 30 11.61 14.13 -22.80
CA HIS A 30 11.80 15.01 -21.66
C HIS A 30 10.48 15.14 -20.88
N PHE A 31 10.60 15.09 -19.57
CA PHE A 31 9.46 15.19 -18.64
C PHE A 31 9.74 16.26 -17.58
N ASP A 32 8.70 16.89 -17.06
CA ASP A 32 8.84 17.75 -15.89
C ASP A 32 9.23 16.89 -14.67
N PHE A 33 8.60 15.71 -14.55
CA PHE A 33 8.88 14.76 -13.47
C PHE A 33 9.06 13.34 -13.99
N CYS A 34 10.06 12.65 -13.45
CA CYS A 34 10.18 11.20 -13.56
C CYS A 34 10.01 10.56 -12.18
N VAL A 35 8.96 9.76 -12.01
CA VAL A 35 8.70 9.00 -10.78
C VAL A 35 9.20 7.58 -10.98
N ILE A 36 10.10 7.13 -10.10
CA ILE A 36 10.71 5.79 -10.14
C ILE A 36 10.07 4.92 -9.09
N GLY A 37 9.36 3.88 -9.53
CA GLY A 37 8.61 2.93 -8.71
C GLY A 37 7.10 3.04 -8.87
N GLY A 38 6.49 1.96 -9.38
CA GLY A 38 5.05 1.85 -9.70
C GLY A 38 4.20 1.28 -8.55
N GLY A 39 4.61 1.50 -7.30
CA GLY A 39 3.79 1.23 -6.13
C GLY A 39 2.74 2.31 -5.86
N LEU A 40 1.98 2.15 -4.77
CA LEU A 40 0.91 3.10 -4.40
C LEU A 40 1.43 4.54 -4.25
N SER A 41 2.59 4.71 -3.63
CA SER A 41 3.22 6.01 -3.39
C SER A 41 3.60 6.70 -4.72
N GLY A 42 4.33 5.98 -5.60
CA GLY A 42 4.75 6.54 -6.89
C GLY A 42 3.57 6.82 -7.81
N LEU A 43 2.61 5.91 -7.89
CA LEU A 43 1.41 6.10 -8.69
C LEU A 43 0.57 7.27 -8.20
N SER A 44 0.43 7.44 -6.87
CA SER A 44 -0.27 8.58 -6.28
C SER A 44 0.45 9.89 -6.57
N CYS A 45 1.77 9.92 -6.44
CA CYS A 45 2.57 11.08 -6.76
C CYS A 45 2.43 11.49 -8.24
N ALA A 46 2.61 10.53 -9.15
CA ALA A 46 2.48 10.75 -10.59
C ALA A 46 1.07 11.27 -10.97
N TYR A 47 0.03 10.66 -10.41
CA TYR A 47 -1.36 11.10 -10.62
C TYR A 47 -1.60 12.55 -10.20
N HIS A 48 -1.15 12.92 -8.99
CA HIS A 48 -1.39 14.28 -8.48
C HIS A 48 -0.59 15.33 -9.26
N LEU A 49 0.65 15.03 -9.66
CA LEU A 49 1.44 15.90 -10.51
C LEU A 49 0.81 16.11 -11.89
N ALA A 50 0.35 15.02 -12.53
CA ALA A 50 -0.34 15.11 -13.81
C ALA A 50 -1.66 15.90 -13.71
N LYS A 51 -2.41 15.76 -12.62
CA LYS A 51 -3.60 16.59 -12.35
C LYS A 51 -3.30 18.08 -12.23
N LEU A 52 -2.10 18.46 -11.85
CA LEU A 52 -1.62 19.85 -11.80
C LEU A 52 -1.07 20.31 -13.15
N GLY A 53 -1.16 19.49 -14.20
CA GLY A 53 -0.75 19.83 -15.56
C GLY A 53 0.71 19.47 -15.89
N ALA A 54 1.45 18.81 -15.00
CA ALA A 54 2.82 18.40 -15.27
C ALA A 54 2.88 17.23 -16.27
N ASN A 55 3.91 17.23 -17.13
CA ASN A 55 4.27 16.07 -17.98
C ASN A 55 5.05 15.05 -17.14
N VAL A 56 4.44 13.90 -16.84
CA VAL A 56 4.96 12.93 -15.87
C VAL A 56 5.22 11.57 -16.49
N ALA A 57 6.45 11.06 -16.30
CA ALA A 57 6.82 9.66 -16.52
C ALA A 57 6.75 8.89 -15.21
N LEU A 58 6.11 7.72 -15.21
CA LEU A 58 6.15 6.72 -14.13
C LEU A 58 6.87 5.48 -14.63
N CYS A 59 8.05 5.20 -14.06
CA CYS A 59 8.91 4.09 -14.47
C CYS A 59 8.92 3.00 -13.40
N GLU A 60 8.57 1.78 -13.78
CA GLU A 60 8.53 0.61 -12.89
C GLU A 60 9.49 -0.48 -13.39
N HIS A 61 10.24 -1.08 -12.47
CA HIS A 61 11.23 -2.12 -12.78
C HIS A 61 10.59 -3.37 -13.40
N SER A 62 9.46 -3.77 -12.91
CA SER A 62 8.70 -4.94 -13.37
C SER A 62 7.32 -4.51 -13.87
N SER A 63 6.26 -4.88 -13.19
CA SER A 63 4.90 -4.41 -13.46
C SER A 63 4.35 -3.59 -12.30
N ILE A 64 3.41 -2.70 -12.61
CA ILE A 64 2.78 -1.86 -11.58
C ILE A 64 2.15 -2.74 -10.49
N GLY A 65 2.55 -2.48 -9.24
CA GLY A 65 2.07 -3.24 -8.09
C GLY A 65 2.76 -4.58 -7.84
N SER A 66 3.77 -4.96 -8.61
CA SER A 66 4.55 -6.20 -8.37
C SER A 66 5.29 -6.21 -7.05
N GLY A 67 5.58 -5.05 -6.48
CA GLY A 67 6.17 -4.89 -5.15
C GLY A 67 5.17 -4.94 -4.01
N ALA A 68 5.54 -4.41 -2.85
CA ALA A 68 4.77 -4.45 -1.61
C ALA A 68 3.33 -3.91 -1.74
N SER A 69 3.11 -2.92 -2.62
CA SER A 69 1.79 -2.30 -2.78
C SER A 69 0.71 -3.23 -3.33
N GLY A 70 1.06 -4.21 -4.16
CA GLY A 70 0.09 -5.16 -4.71
C GLY A 70 0.03 -6.50 -3.97
N ARG A 71 0.87 -6.70 -2.94
CA ARG A 71 1.01 -7.96 -2.21
C ARG A 71 0.99 -7.81 -0.70
N ASN A 72 0.30 -6.79 -0.19
CA ASN A 72 0.07 -6.56 1.24
C ASN A 72 -1.30 -7.08 1.70
N GLY A 73 -1.60 -7.01 2.98
CA GLY A 73 -2.89 -7.46 3.55
C GLY A 73 -4.11 -6.67 3.09
N GLY A 74 -3.94 -5.51 2.46
CA GLY A 74 -5.02 -4.63 2.02
C GLY A 74 -5.69 -3.86 3.15
N PHE A 75 -5.06 -3.71 4.30
CA PHE A 75 -5.58 -2.95 5.44
C PHE A 75 -5.37 -1.46 5.24
N CYS A 76 -6.38 -0.67 5.56
CA CYS A 76 -6.33 0.78 5.53
C CYS A 76 -6.99 1.36 6.77
N SER A 77 -6.21 2.06 7.57
CA SER A 77 -6.65 2.81 8.75
C SER A 77 -6.02 4.19 8.76
N SER A 78 -6.59 5.12 9.51
CA SER A 78 -5.99 6.44 9.71
C SER A 78 -4.72 6.37 10.55
N GLY A 79 -3.84 7.35 10.38
CA GLY A 79 -2.64 7.51 11.18
C GLY A 79 -1.36 6.99 10.52
N TRP A 80 -0.31 6.94 11.31
CA TRP A 80 1.03 6.53 10.92
C TRP A 80 1.42 5.24 11.62
N ALA A 81 2.40 4.51 11.09
CA ALA A 81 2.92 3.28 11.72
C ALA A 81 3.55 3.56 13.10
N ALA A 82 4.14 4.73 13.28
CA ALA A 82 4.56 5.22 14.59
C ALA A 82 3.37 5.88 15.31
N GLY A 83 3.20 5.61 16.61
CA GLY A 83 2.18 6.29 17.42
C GLY A 83 2.41 7.81 17.50
N LEU A 84 1.33 8.58 17.65
CA LEU A 84 1.37 10.05 17.67
C LEU A 84 2.33 10.59 18.74
N ASP A 85 2.37 9.97 19.91
CA ASP A 85 3.31 10.35 20.99
C ASP A 85 4.77 10.21 20.58
N GLN A 86 5.10 9.16 19.82
CA GLN A 86 6.45 8.97 19.30
C GLN A 86 6.79 10.01 18.24
N ILE A 87 5.86 10.29 17.34
CA ILE A 87 6.02 11.33 16.31
C ILE A 87 6.22 12.69 16.99
N THR A 88 5.39 13.03 17.97
CA THR A 88 5.47 14.31 18.71
C THR A 88 6.81 14.48 19.40
N ARG A 89 7.37 13.41 19.98
CA ARG A 89 8.71 13.45 20.57
C ARG A 89 9.83 13.68 19.55
N LEU A 90 9.65 13.18 18.32
CA LEU A 90 10.68 13.29 17.27
C LEU A 90 10.67 14.66 16.56
N VAL A 91 9.48 15.21 16.29
CA VAL A 91 9.34 16.39 15.40
C VAL A 91 8.67 17.59 16.07
N GLY A 92 8.27 17.46 17.33
CA GLY A 92 7.56 18.48 18.09
C GLY A 92 6.05 18.55 17.80
N PRO A 93 5.28 19.24 18.64
CA PRO A 93 3.83 19.21 18.60
C PRO A 93 3.22 19.86 17.35
N LEU A 94 3.81 20.93 16.82
CA LEU A 94 3.30 21.62 15.63
C LEU A 94 3.40 20.72 14.40
N VAL A 95 4.58 20.18 14.11
CA VAL A 95 4.79 19.29 12.96
C VAL A 95 4.01 17.97 13.14
N SER A 96 3.91 17.46 14.36
CA SER A 96 3.10 16.27 14.66
C SER A 96 1.63 16.49 14.30
N LYS A 97 1.08 17.67 14.59
CA LYS A 97 -0.29 18.02 14.23
C LYS A 97 -0.52 18.09 12.72
N GLU A 98 0.42 18.66 11.99
CA GLU A 98 0.37 18.67 10.52
C GLU A 98 0.42 17.26 9.94
N LEU A 99 1.30 16.40 10.46
CA LEU A 99 1.39 15.00 10.03
C LEU A 99 0.10 14.22 10.34
N GLU A 100 -0.54 14.48 11.47
CA GLU A 100 -1.85 13.88 11.81
C GLU A 100 -2.92 14.26 10.76
N LEU A 101 -2.99 15.53 10.37
CA LEU A 101 -3.92 16.02 9.35
C LEU A 101 -3.63 15.39 7.99
N ILE A 102 -2.37 15.32 7.58
CA ILE A 102 -1.96 14.66 6.32
C ILE A 102 -2.38 13.19 6.32
N GLY A 103 -2.15 12.48 7.43
CA GLY A 103 -2.57 11.09 7.58
C GLY A 103 -4.08 10.90 7.48
N ALA A 104 -4.85 11.78 8.14
CA ALA A 104 -6.30 11.76 8.09
C ALA A 104 -6.85 12.05 6.69
N ASP A 105 -6.27 13.01 5.99
CA ASP A 105 -6.70 13.37 4.63
C ASP A 105 -6.34 12.26 3.62
N GLY A 106 -5.17 11.64 3.77
CA GLY A 106 -4.79 10.47 2.97
C GLY A 106 -5.76 9.30 3.18
N PHE A 107 -6.15 9.03 4.41
CA PHE A 107 -7.14 8.00 4.74
C PHE A 107 -8.52 8.32 4.11
N LYS A 108 -9.03 9.53 4.26
CA LYS A 108 -10.30 9.97 3.65
C LYS A 108 -10.27 9.83 2.13
N TRP A 109 -9.14 10.20 1.52
CA TRP A 109 -8.93 10.08 0.07
C TRP A 109 -8.99 8.61 -0.39
N MET A 110 -8.32 7.70 0.33
CA MET A 110 -8.34 6.26 0.05
C MET A 110 -9.74 5.67 0.22
N ARG A 111 -10.42 5.99 1.35
CA ARG A 111 -11.75 5.49 1.66
C ARG A 111 -12.78 5.92 0.61
N LYS A 112 -12.79 7.22 0.25
CA LYS A 112 -13.69 7.75 -0.78
C LYS A 112 -13.56 7.02 -2.11
N ARG A 113 -12.32 6.65 -2.52
CA ARG A 113 -12.08 5.89 -3.73
C ARG A 113 -12.49 4.44 -3.58
N ALA A 114 -12.02 3.77 -2.57
CA ALA A 114 -12.27 2.35 -2.35
C ALA A 114 -13.77 2.01 -2.39
N PHE A 115 -14.60 2.84 -1.78
CA PHE A 115 -16.06 2.65 -1.74
C PHE A 115 -16.84 3.30 -2.89
N SER A 116 -16.18 3.88 -3.87
CA SER A 116 -16.85 4.35 -5.09
C SER A 116 -17.14 3.19 -6.05
N SER A 117 -18.18 3.33 -6.86
CA SER A 117 -18.58 2.31 -7.86
C SER A 117 -17.44 1.95 -8.82
N LYS A 118 -16.57 2.91 -9.15
CA LYS A 118 -15.39 2.71 -9.99
C LYS A 118 -14.42 1.67 -9.44
N TYR A 119 -14.35 1.54 -8.11
CA TYR A 119 -13.41 0.65 -7.40
C TYR A 119 -14.07 -0.62 -6.84
N ASN A 120 -15.28 -0.97 -7.26
CA ASN A 120 -16.01 -2.16 -6.76
C ASN A 120 -15.19 -3.46 -6.84
N THR A 121 -14.38 -3.63 -7.88
CA THR A 121 -13.52 -4.81 -8.03
C THR A 121 -12.38 -4.89 -7.01
N ALA A 122 -12.10 -3.81 -6.27
CA ALA A 122 -11.21 -3.85 -5.13
C ALA A 122 -11.87 -4.46 -3.88
N GLN A 123 -13.19 -4.69 -3.92
CA GLN A 123 -13.97 -5.39 -2.87
C GLN A 123 -13.70 -4.83 -1.46
N PRO A 124 -13.92 -3.52 -1.23
CA PRO A 124 -13.69 -2.92 0.08
C PRO A 124 -14.70 -3.42 1.11
N ILE A 125 -14.21 -3.74 2.29
CA ILE A 125 -15.02 -4.15 3.45
C ILE A 125 -14.67 -3.25 4.62
N SER A 126 -15.64 -2.57 5.21
CA SER A 126 -15.46 -1.73 6.41
C SER A 126 -15.23 -2.58 7.65
N GLY A 127 -14.48 -2.02 8.55
CA GLY A 127 -14.17 -2.57 9.86
C GLY A 127 -12.82 -3.26 9.96
N ILE A 128 -12.04 -2.81 10.93
CA ILE A 128 -10.84 -3.50 11.41
C ILE A 128 -10.96 -3.68 12.91
N ILE A 129 -10.69 -4.88 13.40
CA ILE A 129 -10.70 -5.20 14.82
C ILE A 129 -9.26 -5.32 15.30
N SER A 130 -8.89 -4.44 16.22
CA SER A 130 -7.66 -4.57 17.00
C SER A 130 -7.86 -5.56 18.13
N LEU A 131 -7.00 -6.57 18.21
CA LEU A 131 -7.11 -7.70 19.15
C LEU A 131 -6.01 -7.62 20.22
N GLY A 132 -6.36 -7.76 21.48
CA GLY A 132 -5.40 -7.78 22.57
C GLY A 132 -5.18 -9.15 23.17
N LEU A 133 -3.90 -9.49 23.40
CA LEU A 133 -3.48 -10.78 23.96
C LEU A 133 -3.49 -10.83 25.47
N ARG A 134 -3.37 -9.70 26.15
CA ARG A 134 -3.31 -9.58 27.60
C ARG A 134 -4.43 -8.68 28.09
N GLY A 135 -4.96 -9.01 29.24
CA GLY A 135 -5.94 -8.18 29.95
C GLY A 135 -5.30 -6.90 30.49
N GLN A 136 -4.74 -6.04 29.65
CA GLN A 136 -4.34 -4.71 30.10
C GLN A 136 -5.60 -3.87 30.38
N ARG A 137 -5.73 -3.41 31.62
CA ARG A 137 -6.67 -2.37 32.00
C ARG A 137 -6.27 -1.06 31.32
N SER A 138 -6.72 -0.80 30.11
CA SER A 138 -6.77 0.56 29.60
C SER A 138 -8.22 1.03 29.65
N GLU A 139 -8.41 2.24 30.10
CA GLU A 139 -9.70 2.91 30.41
C GLU A 139 -10.51 3.30 29.15
N LEU A 140 -10.40 2.57 28.06
CA LEU A 140 -11.14 2.86 26.83
C LEU A 140 -12.53 2.23 26.94
N SER A 141 -13.54 3.07 26.95
CA SER A 141 -14.96 2.76 27.13
C SER A 141 -15.63 1.96 26.00
N GLU A 142 -14.91 1.62 24.92
CA GLU A 142 -15.45 0.96 23.74
C GLU A 142 -14.67 -0.33 23.40
N ARG A 143 -14.55 -1.22 24.38
CA ARG A 143 -13.90 -2.51 24.17
C ARG A 143 -14.90 -3.64 24.19
N LEU A 144 -14.74 -4.55 23.24
CA LEU A 144 -15.33 -5.88 23.29
C LEU A 144 -14.59 -6.69 24.34
N ASP A 145 -15.30 -7.30 25.27
CA ASP A 145 -14.74 -8.30 26.17
C ASP A 145 -14.54 -9.65 25.46
N GLU A 146 -14.05 -10.64 26.20
CA GLU A 146 -13.77 -11.97 25.66
C GLU A 146 -15.03 -12.69 25.15
N VAL A 147 -16.20 -12.42 25.74
CA VAL A 147 -17.48 -13.02 25.35
C VAL A 147 -18.02 -12.37 24.07
N GLU A 148 -17.99 -11.05 24.02
CA GLU A 148 -18.41 -10.28 22.84
C GLU A 148 -17.52 -10.55 21.64
N LEU A 149 -16.21 -10.73 21.89
CA LEU A 149 -15.21 -10.96 20.86
C LEU A 149 -15.44 -12.26 20.09
N LYS A 150 -16.05 -13.28 20.72
CA LYS A 150 -16.40 -14.55 20.08
C LYS A 150 -17.32 -14.41 18.86
N LYS A 151 -18.08 -13.32 18.77
CA LYS A 151 -18.91 -13.01 17.58
C LYS A 151 -18.09 -12.67 16.34
N PHE A 152 -16.81 -12.39 16.52
CA PHE A 152 -15.91 -11.94 15.46
C PHE A 152 -14.73 -12.90 15.26
N VAL A 153 -14.18 -13.41 16.34
CA VAL A 153 -13.12 -14.42 16.36
C VAL A 153 -13.25 -15.28 17.61
N ASP A 154 -13.39 -16.59 17.39
CA ASP A 154 -13.46 -17.55 18.49
C ASP A 154 -12.10 -18.24 18.68
N GLY A 155 -11.56 -18.14 19.87
CA GLY A 155 -10.30 -18.76 20.24
C GLY A 155 -9.75 -18.21 21.56
N PRO A 156 -8.98 -19.00 22.31
CA PRO A 156 -8.55 -18.65 23.67
C PRO A 156 -7.46 -17.58 23.71
N ARG A 157 -6.93 -17.18 22.56
CA ARG A 157 -5.75 -16.34 22.46
C ARG A 157 -6.02 -14.88 22.79
N TYR A 158 -7.17 -14.36 22.31
CA TYR A 158 -7.48 -12.94 22.40
C TYR A 158 -8.42 -12.68 23.57
N LYS A 159 -8.13 -11.64 24.35
CA LYS A 159 -8.80 -11.30 25.60
C LYS A 159 -9.70 -10.07 25.51
N TRP A 160 -9.52 -9.27 24.47
CA TRP A 160 -10.34 -8.10 24.21
C TRP A 160 -10.20 -7.69 22.73
N GLY A 161 -11.14 -6.87 22.27
CA GLY A 161 -11.08 -6.28 20.93
C GLY A 161 -11.56 -4.84 20.93
N ARG A 162 -11.14 -4.08 19.89
CA ARG A 162 -11.67 -2.75 19.60
C ARG A 162 -11.97 -2.65 18.13
N ILE A 163 -13.19 -2.26 17.77
CA ILE A 163 -13.60 -2.08 16.39
C ILE A 163 -13.33 -0.64 15.95
N ASP A 164 -12.67 -0.50 14.81
CA ASP A 164 -12.63 0.73 14.03
C ASP A 164 -13.51 0.54 12.78
N ASN A 165 -14.72 1.10 12.82
CA ASN A 165 -15.70 0.98 11.74
C ASN A 165 -15.34 1.82 10.52
N GLU A 166 -14.51 2.85 10.67
CA GLU A 166 -14.05 3.69 9.58
C GLU A 166 -12.91 3.04 8.81
N ALA A 167 -12.04 2.30 9.51
CA ALA A 167 -11.00 1.52 8.87
C ALA A 167 -11.62 0.45 7.95
N PHE A 168 -10.87 0.00 6.96
CA PHE A 168 -11.37 -0.97 6.00
C PHE A 168 -10.22 -1.83 5.44
N HIS A 169 -10.59 -2.88 4.74
CA HIS A 169 -9.65 -3.65 3.94
C HIS A 169 -10.17 -3.87 2.52
N PHE A 170 -9.29 -4.21 1.60
CA PHE A 170 -9.62 -4.33 0.19
C PHE A 170 -8.63 -5.24 -0.55
N HIS A 171 -8.89 -5.52 -1.82
CA HIS A 171 -7.97 -6.22 -2.72
C HIS A 171 -6.92 -5.22 -3.27
N PRO A 172 -5.69 -5.19 -2.75
CA PRO A 172 -4.74 -4.11 -3.02
C PRO A 172 -4.32 -4.02 -4.49
N LEU A 173 -4.13 -5.15 -5.16
CA LEU A 173 -3.71 -5.16 -6.56
C LEU A 173 -4.82 -4.67 -7.49
N ASN A 174 -6.08 -5.05 -7.26
CA ASN A 174 -7.21 -4.54 -8.04
C ASN A 174 -7.38 -3.03 -7.86
N PHE A 175 -7.29 -2.54 -6.61
CA PHE A 175 -7.30 -1.11 -6.34
C PHE A 175 -6.22 -0.38 -7.12
N LEU A 176 -4.98 -0.87 -7.05
CA LEU A 176 -3.84 -0.25 -7.71
C LEU A 176 -4.00 -0.22 -9.23
N LYS A 177 -4.50 -1.30 -9.84
CA LYS A 177 -4.74 -1.38 -11.28
C LYS A 177 -5.83 -0.41 -11.74
N ILE A 178 -6.91 -0.24 -10.95
CA ILE A 178 -7.95 0.76 -11.27
C ILE A 178 -7.36 2.16 -11.17
N PHE A 179 -6.57 2.42 -10.12
CA PHE A 179 -5.90 3.70 -9.93
C PHE A 179 -4.90 4.00 -11.04
N LEU A 180 -4.20 2.99 -11.56
CA LEU A 180 -3.33 3.13 -12.72
C LEU A 180 -4.11 3.62 -13.95
N ARG A 181 -5.28 3.03 -14.26
CA ARG A 181 -6.14 3.51 -15.34
C ARG A 181 -6.53 4.99 -15.15
N GLU A 182 -6.83 5.36 -13.90
CA GLU A 182 -7.13 6.77 -13.58
C GLU A 182 -5.93 7.68 -13.80
N ALA A 183 -4.73 7.27 -13.42
CA ALA A 183 -3.51 8.04 -13.65
C ALA A 183 -3.20 8.21 -15.15
N ILE A 184 -3.33 7.15 -15.92
CA ILE A 184 -3.15 7.17 -17.40
C ILE A 184 -4.18 8.12 -18.03
N SER A 185 -5.45 8.10 -17.63
CA SER A 185 -6.47 9.01 -18.16
C SER A 185 -6.22 10.49 -17.83
N HIS A 186 -5.33 10.79 -16.87
CA HIS A 186 -4.86 12.13 -16.55
C HIS A 186 -3.51 12.46 -17.18
N GLY A 187 -3.02 11.64 -18.12
CA GLY A 187 -1.82 11.92 -18.91
C GLY A 187 -0.52 11.38 -18.33
N VAL A 188 -0.55 10.57 -17.26
CA VAL A 188 0.68 9.91 -16.78
C VAL A 188 1.15 8.91 -17.84
N LYS A 189 2.40 9.08 -18.31
CA LYS A 189 3.05 8.10 -19.18
C LYS A 189 3.72 7.02 -18.34
N VAL A 190 3.29 5.77 -18.52
CA VAL A 190 3.71 4.63 -17.70
C VAL A 190 4.64 3.71 -18.49
N PHE A 191 5.79 3.41 -17.90
CA PHE A 191 6.81 2.55 -18.47
C PHE A 191 7.11 1.38 -17.54
N GLU A 192 6.59 0.22 -17.84
CA GLU A 192 6.89 -1.04 -17.14
C GLU A 192 8.16 -1.70 -17.69
N ASN A 193 8.72 -2.67 -16.96
CA ASN A 193 9.99 -3.34 -17.28
C ASN A 193 11.15 -2.32 -17.52
N THR A 194 11.12 -1.22 -16.75
CA THR A 194 11.98 -0.06 -16.93
C THR A 194 12.60 0.32 -15.58
N GLY A 195 13.56 -0.49 -15.15
CA GLY A 195 14.27 -0.28 -13.88
C GLY A 195 15.41 0.72 -14.02
N ALA A 196 15.41 1.79 -13.22
CA ALA A 196 16.50 2.76 -13.19
C ALA A 196 17.81 2.09 -12.72
N VAL A 197 18.89 2.27 -13.46
CA VAL A 197 20.21 1.70 -13.15
C VAL A 197 21.26 2.75 -12.86
N GLN A 198 21.15 3.93 -13.45
CA GLN A 198 22.09 5.03 -13.29
C GLN A 198 21.39 6.38 -13.46
N VAL A 199 21.86 7.37 -12.74
CA VAL A 199 21.40 8.76 -12.84
C VAL A 199 22.62 9.67 -13.03
N ASN A 200 22.56 10.51 -14.07
CA ASN A 200 23.60 11.50 -14.37
C ASN A 200 22.94 12.87 -14.61
N GLY A 201 22.95 13.71 -13.58
CA GLY A 201 22.24 15.00 -13.66
C GLY A 201 20.75 14.80 -13.98
N PRO A 202 20.21 15.42 -15.04
CA PRO A 202 18.81 15.29 -15.43
C PRO A 202 18.48 13.97 -16.16
N GLU A 203 19.47 13.17 -16.51
CA GLU A 203 19.28 11.93 -17.28
C GLU A 203 19.20 10.70 -16.38
N ILE A 204 18.24 9.83 -16.66
CA ILE A 204 18.02 8.54 -16.01
C ILE A 204 18.21 7.46 -17.05
N TYR A 205 19.07 6.51 -16.75
CA TYR A 205 19.35 5.34 -17.59
C TYR A 205 18.64 4.11 -17.00
N PHE A 206 18.06 3.31 -17.86
CA PHE A 206 17.27 2.14 -17.48
C PHE A 206 17.90 0.82 -17.92
N SER A 207 17.52 -0.26 -17.24
CA SER A 207 18.03 -1.61 -17.48
C SER A 207 17.78 -2.16 -18.91
N ASN A 208 16.76 -1.62 -19.58
CA ASN A 208 16.42 -1.96 -20.96
C ASN A 208 17.17 -1.13 -22.02
N GLY A 209 18.18 -0.35 -21.61
CA GLY A 209 18.98 0.50 -22.49
C GLY A 209 18.35 1.85 -22.85
N ASN A 210 17.13 2.11 -22.42
CA ASN A 210 16.45 3.37 -22.63
C ASN A 210 16.95 4.46 -21.67
N ARG A 211 16.65 5.73 -21.99
CA ARG A 211 16.92 6.88 -21.13
C ARG A 211 15.79 7.91 -21.23
N ILE A 212 15.58 8.61 -20.13
CA ILE A 212 14.68 9.75 -20.00
C ILE A 212 15.46 10.93 -19.44
N SER A 213 15.17 12.16 -19.89
CA SER A 213 15.57 13.36 -19.20
C SER A 213 14.38 13.96 -18.45
N CYS A 214 14.62 14.54 -17.27
CA CYS A 214 13.57 15.20 -16.49
C CYS A 214 14.13 16.36 -15.67
N ASP A 215 13.28 17.34 -15.36
CA ASP A 215 13.65 18.45 -14.48
C ASP A 215 13.78 17.99 -13.03
N ARG A 216 12.89 17.08 -12.60
CA ARG A 216 12.88 16.55 -11.23
C ARG A 216 12.63 15.05 -11.22
N MET A 217 13.35 14.36 -10.34
CA MET A 217 13.21 12.91 -10.13
C MET A 217 12.66 12.62 -8.74
N ILE A 218 11.72 11.67 -8.65
CA ILE A 218 11.11 11.23 -7.41
C ILE A 218 11.34 9.73 -7.24
N TRP A 219 12.03 9.36 -6.17
CA TRP A 219 12.25 7.97 -5.79
C TRP A 219 11.10 7.46 -4.92
N ALA A 220 10.30 6.53 -5.46
CA ALA A 220 9.16 5.88 -4.78
C ALA A 220 9.33 4.36 -4.72
N THR A 221 10.56 3.90 -4.58
CA THR A 221 10.97 2.49 -4.74
C THR A 221 10.91 1.68 -3.44
N GLY A 222 10.50 2.29 -2.33
CA GLY A 222 10.48 1.63 -1.03
C GLY A 222 11.86 1.08 -0.66
N GLY A 223 11.91 -0.17 -0.21
CA GLY A 223 13.16 -0.86 0.15
C GLY A 223 13.94 -1.49 -1.02
N TYR A 224 13.43 -1.42 -2.25
CA TYR A 224 13.96 -2.24 -3.37
C TYR A 224 15.20 -1.67 -4.08
N SER A 225 15.44 -0.36 -4.04
CA SER A 225 16.58 0.25 -4.73
C SER A 225 17.60 0.89 -3.80
N ILE A 226 17.63 0.47 -2.56
CA ILE A 226 18.59 0.96 -1.57
C ILE A 226 20.04 0.78 -2.03
N GLU A 227 20.34 -0.33 -2.71
CA GLU A 227 21.68 -0.60 -3.22
C GLU A 227 22.12 0.36 -4.34
N LYS A 228 21.16 0.91 -5.09
CA LYS A 228 21.40 1.79 -6.25
C LYS A 228 21.42 3.28 -5.88
N ASN A 229 20.99 3.63 -4.68
CA ASN A 229 20.98 5.01 -4.21
C ASN A 229 21.68 5.10 -2.84
N SER A 230 22.90 5.59 -2.87
CA SER A 230 23.77 5.69 -1.66
C SER A 230 23.18 6.61 -0.57
N THR A 231 22.38 7.59 -0.94
CA THR A 231 21.69 8.48 0.00
C THR A 231 20.57 7.74 0.72
N LEU A 232 19.69 7.03 -0.02
CA LEU A 232 18.61 6.26 0.58
C LEU A 232 19.11 5.14 1.50
N LYS A 233 20.24 4.53 1.16
CA LYS A 233 20.88 3.48 1.98
C LYS A 233 21.17 3.91 3.41
N LYS A 234 21.39 5.20 3.65
CA LYS A 234 21.68 5.74 5.00
C LYS A 234 20.43 5.87 5.87
N TYR A 235 19.25 5.94 5.28
CA TYR A 235 17.99 6.25 5.97
C TYR A 235 16.98 5.10 5.98
N LEU A 236 17.18 4.07 5.15
CA LEU A 236 16.23 2.98 4.99
C LEU A 236 16.85 1.65 5.40
N LEU A 237 16.14 0.90 6.22
CA LEU A 237 16.42 -0.50 6.53
C LEU A 237 15.35 -1.37 5.85
N PRO A 238 15.70 -2.16 4.81
CA PRO A 238 14.75 -3.05 4.16
C PRO A 238 14.43 -4.22 5.08
N ILE A 239 13.14 -4.37 5.42
CA ILE A 239 12.66 -5.50 6.22
C ILE A 239 11.70 -6.30 5.35
N GLN A 240 11.92 -7.60 5.26
CA GLN A 240 11.04 -8.51 4.55
C GLN A 240 9.94 -9.01 5.48
N THR A 241 8.69 -8.92 5.01
CA THR A 241 7.52 -9.50 5.66
C THR A 241 6.87 -10.53 4.75
N PHE A 242 6.05 -11.41 5.30
CA PHE A 242 5.44 -12.51 4.57
C PHE A 242 3.93 -12.50 4.73
N ILE A 243 3.23 -12.90 3.66
CA ILE A 243 1.80 -13.19 3.68
C ILE A 243 1.62 -14.64 3.28
N CYS A 244 0.80 -15.35 4.04
CA CYS A 244 0.37 -16.69 3.72
C CYS A 244 -1.13 -16.69 3.43
N VAL A 245 -1.55 -17.47 2.43
CA VAL A 245 -2.95 -17.75 2.13
C VAL A 245 -3.16 -19.23 2.29
N THR A 246 -4.17 -19.62 3.07
CA THR A 246 -4.54 -21.02 3.27
C THR A 246 -5.31 -21.57 2.08
N SER A 247 -5.42 -22.88 1.98
CA SER A 247 -6.45 -23.49 1.15
C SER A 247 -7.84 -23.04 1.62
N PRO A 248 -8.86 -23.03 0.74
CA PRO A 248 -10.23 -22.73 1.14
C PRO A 248 -10.73 -23.67 2.26
N MET A 249 -11.26 -23.08 3.33
CA MET A 249 -11.79 -23.82 4.48
C MET A 249 -13.03 -23.10 5.07
N PRO A 250 -14.13 -22.99 4.30
CA PRO A 250 -15.27 -22.15 4.66
C PRO A 250 -15.91 -22.52 5.99
N GLU A 251 -16.10 -23.78 6.30
CA GLU A 251 -16.74 -24.25 7.54
C GLU A 251 -15.92 -23.87 8.79
N ILE A 252 -14.60 -24.05 8.71
CA ILE A 252 -13.69 -23.65 9.79
C ILE A 252 -13.71 -22.13 9.99
N LEU A 253 -13.71 -21.37 8.89
CA LEU A 253 -13.75 -19.92 8.96
C LEU A 253 -15.08 -19.39 9.48
N GLU A 254 -16.21 -20.02 9.15
CA GLU A 254 -17.51 -19.65 9.71
C GLU A 254 -17.56 -19.87 11.22
N THR A 255 -16.91 -20.92 11.71
CA THR A 255 -16.87 -21.26 13.14
C THR A 255 -15.94 -20.33 13.91
N TYR A 256 -14.71 -20.14 13.45
CA TYR A 256 -13.66 -19.48 14.24
C TYR A 256 -13.40 -18.02 13.86
N ILE A 257 -13.78 -17.59 12.68
CA ILE A 257 -13.64 -16.21 12.20
C ILE A 257 -14.90 -15.83 11.41
N PRO A 258 -16.08 -15.77 12.07
CA PRO A 258 -17.34 -15.49 11.39
C PRO A 258 -17.42 -14.09 10.78
N THR A 259 -16.57 -13.17 11.23
CA THR A 259 -16.55 -11.80 10.71
C THR A 259 -15.94 -11.70 9.31
N ARG A 260 -16.41 -10.70 8.55
CA ARG A 260 -15.76 -10.24 7.33
C ARG A 260 -14.79 -9.08 7.58
N MET A 261 -14.81 -8.48 8.76
CA MET A 261 -13.85 -7.44 9.14
C MET A 261 -12.44 -8.01 9.16
N ALA A 262 -11.45 -7.16 8.94
CA ALA A 262 -10.06 -7.54 9.12
C ALA A 262 -9.68 -7.52 10.61
N LEU A 263 -8.71 -8.33 11.00
CA LEU A 263 -8.28 -8.49 12.38
C LEU A 263 -6.76 -8.31 12.47
N GLY A 264 -6.32 -7.56 13.49
CA GLY A 264 -4.89 -7.34 13.75
C GLY A 264 -4.59 -7.39 15.24
N ASP A 265 -3.53 -8.06 15.67
CA ASP A 265 -3.18 -8.12 17.08
C ASP A 265 -2.19 -7.01 17.50
N ASP A 266 -2.17 -6.71 18.80
CA ASP A 266 -1.45 -5.59 19.42
C ASP A 266 0.06 -5.83 19.61
N ARG A 267 0.61 -6.93 19.08
CA ARG A 267 2.05 -7.21 19.18
C ARG A 267 2.82 -6.32 18.22
N ARG A 268 4.05 -5.97 18.58
CA ARG A 268 4.96 -5.21 17.72
C ARG A 268 5.22 -5.88 16.36
N ALA A 269 5.30 -7.21 16.33
CA ALA A 269 5.30 -8.04 15.13
C ALA A 269 4.01 -8.89 15.14
N GLY A 270 2.88 -8.21 15.06
CA GLY A 270 1.56 -8.79 15.20
C GLY A 270 1.10 -9.58 13.98
N ASN A 271 0.09 -10.39 14.18
CA ASN A 271 -0.61 -11.05 13.09
C ASN A 271 -1.70 -10.11 12.54
N TYR A 272 -1.75 -10.01 11.24
CA TYR A 272 -2.84 -9.38 10.50
C TYR A 272 -3.49 -10.45 9.64
N PHE A 273 -4.78 -10.65 9.78
CA PHE A 273 -5.49 -11.69 9.04
C PHE A 273 -6.91 -11.26 8.69
N ARG A 274 -7.43 -11.83 7.63
CA ARG A 274 -8.80 -11.60 7.17
C ARG A 274 -9.27 -12.76 6.33
N ARG A 275 -10.58 -12.91 6.20
CA ARG A 275 -11.16 -13.82 5.20
C ARG A 275 -11.01 -13.23 3.81
N LEU A 276 -10.68 -14.08 2.86
CA LEU A 276 -10.74 -13.75 1.43
C LEU A 276 -12.10 -14.19 0.86
N PRO A 277 -12.57 -13.57 -0.23
CA PRO A 277 -13.80 -13.97 -0.91
C PRO A 277 -13.81 -15.41 -1.36
#